data_ca0b3f17f78584e664ca35b38123c0ad
#
_entry.id   ca0b3f17f78584e664ca35b38123c0ad
#
_cell.length_a   1.000
_cell.length_b   1.000
_cell.length_c   1.000
_cell.angle_alpha   90.00
_cell.angle_beta   90.00
_cell.angle_gamma   90.00
#
_symmetry.space_group_name_H-M   'P 1'
#
loop_
_entity.id
_entity.type
_entity.pdbx_description
1 polymer ?
#
loop_
_entity_poly.entity_id
_entity_poly.type
_entity_poly.pdbx_seq_one_letter_code
_entity_poly.pdbx_strand_id
1 'polypeptide(L)'
;MLLRFNRGFIKEQFNMSNSDLRLISIVRLLCKQAQLLYEELAQVIADQQSRNLLRTLARHRSETLYAIANDAAPDITAQGNPMVVPAQILQANEKVKTRLQENRPEDAIKCLVQGSKHEVAFLRQEVRNIRNETLRRRLSSFVAVLQMDFDQLQLLARNRYH
;
A
#
# COMPACT_ATOMS: atom_id res chain seq x y z
N MET A 1 11.87 13.96 30.36
CA MET A 1 10.74 14.01 29.41
C MET A 1 10.89 13.04 28.25
N LEU A 2 12.07 12.88 27.66
CA LEU A 2 12.36 11.91 26.59
C LEU A 2 12.20 10.44 26.99
N LEU A 3 12.45 10.08 28.24
CA LEU A 3 12.33 8.71 28.77
C LEU A 3 10.88 8.21 28.95
N ARG A 4 9.90 9.13 29.09
CA ARG A 4 8.47 8.75 29.20
C ARG A 4 7.86 8.42 27.81
N PHE A 5 8.34 9.04 26.74
CA PHE A 5 7.90 8.73 25.38
C PHE A 5 8.37 7.34 24.94
N ASN A 6 9.59 6.96 25.31
CA ASN A 6 10.16 5.64 24.98
C ASN A 6 9.46 4.47 25.69
N ARG A 7 8.96 4.67 26.91
CA ARG A 7 8.29 3.60 27.66
C ARG A 7 6.92 3.24 27.10
N GLY A 8 6.15 4.21 26.63
CA GLY A 8 4.86 3.96 25.98
C GLY A 8 5.01 3.28 24.62
N PHE A 9 6.03 3.68 23.87
CA PHE A 9 6.35 3.13 22.55
C PHE A 9 6.82 1.67 22.65
N ILE A 10 7.71 1.35 23.60
CA ILE A 10 8.19 -0.01 23.84
C ILE A 10 7.05 -0.92 24.33
N LYS A 11 6.13 -0.40 25.14
CA LYS A 11 5.00 -1.17 25.68
C LYS A 11 4.00 -1.54 24.58
N GLU A 12 3.76 -0.66 23.62
CA GLU A 12 2.92 -0.95 22.45
C GLU A 12 3.55 -1.99 21.52
N GLN A 13 4.88 -1.96 21.32
CA GLN A 13 5.60 -2.97 20.52
C GLN A 13 5.53 -4.38 21.14
N PHE A 14 5.63 -4.50 22.47
CA PHE A 14 5.57 -5.79 23.17
C PHE A 14 4.18 -6.42 23.14
N ASN A 15 3.11 -5.64 22.86
CA ASN A 15 1.74 -6.15 22.77
C ASN A 15 1.32 -6.55 21.36
N MET A 16 2.22 -6.45 20.37
CA MET A 16 1.94 -6.87 19.01
C MET A 16 2.22 -8.36 18.82
N SER A 17 1.25 -9.08 18.25
CA SER A 17 1.44 -10.47 17.87
C SER A 17 2.37 -10.57 16.65
N ASN A 18 2.92 -11.77 16.41
CA ASN A 18 3.72 -12.03 15.21
C ASN A 18 2.92 -11.79 13.92
N SER A 19 1.62 -12.09 13.93
CA SER A 19 0.74 -11.81 12.77
C SER A 19 0.55 -10.32 12.55
N ASP A 20 0.46 -9.52 13.61
CA ASP A 20 0.38 -8.05 13.49
C ASP A 20 1.67 -7.47 12.88
N LEU A 21 2.83 -7.94 13.34
CA LEU A 21 4.13 -7.53 12.80
C LEU A 21 4.30 -7.93 11.32
N ARG A 22 3.83 -9.11 10.94
CA ARG A 22 3.84 -9.54 9.54
C ARG A 22 2.97 -8.64 8.67
N LEU A 23 1.79 -8.27 9.15
CA LEU A 23 0.91 -7.38 8.41
C LEU A 23 1.53 -6.00 8.22
N ILE A 24 2.20 -5.44 9.22
CA ILE A 24 2.96 -4.19 9.08
C ILE A 24 4.00 -4.32 7.96
N SER A 25 4.75 -5.41 7.92
CA SER A 25 5.74 -5.65 6.88
C SER A 25 5.12 -5.78 5.49
N ILE A 26 3.96 -6.43 5.36
CA ILE A 26 3.19 -6.51 4.11
C ILE A 26 2.77 -5.12 3.66
N VAL A 27 2.19 -4.33 4.55
CA VAL A 27 1.74 -2.96 4.23
C VAL A 27 2.90 -2.11 3.76
N ARG A 28 4.07 -2.19 4.42
CA ARG A 28 5.29 -1.51 3.97
C ARG A 28 5.68 -1.91 2.55
N LEU A 29 5.74 -3.20 2.29
CA LEU A 29 6.11 -3.71 0.96
C LEU A 29 5.15 -3.21 -0.11
N LEU A 30 3.84 -3.36 0.12
CA LEU A 30 2.81 -2.94 -0.84
C LEU A 30 2.81 -1.43 -1.07
N CYS A 31 2.95 -0.63 -0.02
CA CYS A 31 3.02 0.83 -0.14
C CYS A 31 4.26 1.26 -0.92
N LYS A 32 5.41 0.67 -0.66
CA LYS A 32 6.65 1.01 -1.35
C LYS A 32 6.58 0.66 -2.83
N GLN A 33 6.08 -0.52 -3.17
CA GLN A 33 5.89 -0.94 -4.55
C GLN A 33 4.89 -0.03 -5.29
N ALA A 34 3.74 0.25 -4.67
CA ALA A 34 2.72 1.10 -5.26
C ALA A 34 3.22 2.53 -5.47
N GLN A 35 3.93 3.11 -4.50
CA GLN A 35 4.52 4.45 -4.62
C GLN A 35 5.41 4.55 -5.85
N LEU A 36 6.32 3.60 -6.03
CA LEU A 36 7.22 3.59 -7.18
C LEU A 36 6.48 3.47 -8.51
N LEU A 37 5.47 2.59 -8.58
CA LEU A 37 4.67 2.42 -9.80
C LEU A 37 3.87 3.68 -10.15
N TYR A 38 3.27 4.33 -9.17
CA TYR A 38 2.55 5.58 -9.39
C TYR A 38 3.47 6.70 -9.87
N GLU A 39 4.66 6.81 -9.29
CA GLU A 39 5.65 7.82 -9.68
C GLU A 39 6.16 7.58 -11.10
N GLU A 40 6.50 6.34 -11.44
CA GLU A 40 6.94 5.99 -12.80
C GLU A 40 5.86 6.27 -13.84
N LEU A 41 4.63 5.85 -13.54
CA LEU A 41 3.49 6.06 -14.45
C LEU A 41 3.16 7.54 -14.61
N ALA A 42 3.26 8.33 -13.54
CA ALA A 42 3.04 9.78 -13.59
C ALA A 42 4.05 10.51 -14.49
N GLN A 43 5.26 9.95 -14.63
CA GLN A 43 6.29 10.55 -15.51
C GLN A 43 5.99 10.36 -17.00
N VAL A 44 5.33 9.27 -17.37
CA VAL A 44 5.15 8.89 -18.77
C VAL A 44 3.74 9.15 -19.30
N ILE A 45 2.75 9.31 -18.43
CA ILE A 45 1.38 9.55 -18.87
C ILE A 45 1.20 11.00 -19.34
N ALA A 46 0.56 11.17 -20.49
CA ALA A 46 0.42 12.50 -21.11
C ALA A 46 -0.66 13.35 -20.45
N ASP A 47 -1.73 12.72 -19.96
CA ASP A 47 -2.88 13.42 -19.40
C ASP A 47 -2.57 14.04 -18.03
N GLN A 48 -2.78 15.36 -17.92
CA GLN A 48 -2.46 16.11 -16.71
C GLN A 48 -3.31 15.67 -15.51
N GLN A 49 -4.57 15.38 -15.71
CA GLN A 49 -5.46 14.95 -14.64
C GLN A 49 -5.02 13.58 -14.08
N SER A 50 -4.68 12.66 -14.96
CA SER A 50 -4.13 11.34 -14.58
C SER A 50 -2.82 11.49 -13.83
N ARG A 51 -1.95 12.36 -14.29
CA ARG A 51 -0.66 12.64 -13.65
C ARG A 51 -0.83 13.18 -12.24
N ASN A 52 -1.74 14.13 -12.05
CA ASN A 52 -2.03 14.72 -10.75
C ASN A 52 -2.61 13.69 -9.79
N LEU A 53 -3.53 12.85 -10.26
CA LEU A 53 -4.07 11.76 -9.44
C LEU A 53 -2.96 10.79 -9.01
N LEU A 54 -2.15 10.32 -9.94
CA LEU A 54 -1.07 9.36 -9.63
C LEU A 54 -0.08 9.92 -8.62
N ARG A 55 0.26 11.20 -8.70
CA ARG A 55 1.12 11.88 -7.72
C ARG A 55 0.46 11.94 -6.34
N THR A 56 -0.85 12.19 -6.29
CA THR A 56 -1.61 12.17 -5.04
C THR A 56 -1.62 10.77 -4.42
N LEU A 57 -1.85 9.73 -5.23
CA LEU A 57 -1.80 8.34 -4.76
C LEU A 57 -0.40 7.98 -4.23
N ALA A 58 0.65 8.37 -4.91
CA ALA A 58 2.03 8.16 -4.45
C ALA A 58 2.29 8.85 -3.12
N ARG A 59 1.80 10.08 -2.94
CA ARG A 59 1.93 10.81 -1.67
C ARG A 59 1.21 10.09 -0.53
N HIS A 60 0.00 9.59 -0.74
CA HIS A 60 -0.74 8.83 0.27
C HIS A 60 0.04 7.59 0.72
N ARG A 61 0.68 6.89 -0.21
CA ARG A 61 1.54 5.74 0.13
C ARG A 61 2.77 6.16 0.93
N SER A 62 3.39 7.26 0.56
CA SER A 62 4.54 7.83 1.28
C SER A 62 4.17 8.24 2.71
N GLU A 63 3.02 8.88 2.89
CA GLU A 63 2.49 9.25 4.21
C GLU A 63 2.24 8.04 5.09
N THR A 64 1.68 6.96 4.52
CA THR A 64 1.48 5.69 5.24
C THR A 64 2.80 5.05 5.63
N LEU A 65 3.78 5.02 4.73
CA LEU A 65 5.12 4.51 5.03
C LEU A 65 5.77 5.26 6.19
N TYR A 66 5.65 6.59 6.19
CA TYR A 66 6.17 7.41 7.25
C TYR A 66 5.49 7.11 8.61
N ALA A 67 4.16 6.99 8.61
CA ALA A 67 3.40 6.66 9.81
C ALA A 67 3.77 5.29 10.39
N ILE A 68 4.00 4.29 9.52
CA ILE A 68 4.35 2.92 9.93
C ILE A 68 5.83 2.79 10.28
N ALA A 69 6.72 3.60 9.71
CA ALA A 69 8.16 3.56 9.97
C ALA A 69 8.50 3.74 11.45
N ASN A 70 7.68 4.53 12.17
CA ASN A 70 7.84 4.73 13.60
C ASN A 70 7.42 3.52 14.44
N ASP A 71 6.70 2.57 13.87
CA ASP A 71 6.28 1.33 14.55
C ASP A 71 7.36 0.23 14.54
N ALA A 72 8.58 0.56 14.10
CA ALA A 72 9.84 -0.20 14.18
C ALA A 72 9.67 -1.73 14.20
N ALA A 73 8.85 -2.27 13.29
CA ALA A 73 8.75 -3.71 13.12
C ALA A 73 10.08 -4.23 12.53
N PRO A 74 10.67 -5.27 13.15
CA PRO A 74 11.85 -5.89 12.56
C PRO A 74 11.50 -6.41 11.16
N ASP A 75 12.49 -6.42 10.27
CA ASP A 75 12.34 -6.98 8.94
C ASP A 75 12.10 -8.50 9.06
N ILE A 76 10.83 -8.90 9.04
CA ILE A 76 10.42 -10.29 9.20
C ILE A 76 10.78 -11.13 7.97
N THR A 77 11.06 -10.49 6.84
CA THR A 77 11.53 -11.20 5.64
C THR A 77 12.87 -11.90 5.89
N ALA A 78 13.68 -11.38 6.82
CA ALA A 78 14.94 -11.98 7.24
C ALA A 78 14.76 -13.22 8.15
N GLN A 79 13.58 -13.50 8.67
CA GLN A 79 13.33 -14.58 9.63
C GLN A 79 12.70 -15.85 9.04
N GLY A 80 12.67 -15.99 7.72
CA GLY A 80 12.37 -17.26 7.06
C GLY A 80 10.90 -17.68 6.99
N ASN A 81 9.95 -16.84 7.40
CA ASN A 81 8.53 -17.09 7.18
C ASN A 81 8.04 -16.27 5.99
N PRO A 82 7.77 -16.93 4.83
CA PRO A 82 7.25 -16.21 3.68
C PRO A 82 5.91 -15.58 4.04
N MET A 83 5.86 -14.26 3.94
CA MET A 83 4.59 -13.55 3.95
C MET A 83 3.82 -13.91 2.69
N VAL A 84 2.60 -14.40 2.88
CA VAL A 84 1.73 -14.74 1.74
C VAL A 84 1.00 -13.47 1.32
N VAL A 85 1.62 -12.70 0.42
CA VAL A 85 0.91 -11.68 -0.33
C VAL A 85 0.13 -12.40 -1.44
N PRO A 86 -1.17 -12.08 -1.64
CA PRO A 86 -1.94 -12.71 -2.70
C PRO A 86 -1.26 -12.57 -4.07
N ALA A 87 -1.19 -13.68 -4.80
CA ALA A 87 -0.55 -13.72 -6.11
C ALA A 87 -1.15 -12.70 -7.09
N GLN A 88 -2.45 -12.44 -7.00
CA GLN A 88 -3.13 -11.45 -7.86
C GLN A 88 -2.56 -10.04 -7.73
N ILE A 89 -2.15 -9.64 -6.52
CA ILE A 89 -1.55 -8.32 -6.27
C ILE A 89 -0.17 -8.26 -6.93
N LEU A 90 0.66 -9.27 -6.69
CA LEU A 90 2.02 -9.32 -7.26
C LEU A 90 2.01 -9.41 -8.79
N GLN A 91 1.11 -10.22 -9.34
CA GLN A 91 0.93 -10.35 -10.79
C GLN A 91 0.46 -9.05 -11.42
N ALA A 92 -0.47 -8.33 -10.78
CA ALA A 92 -0.94 -7.05 -11.28
C ALA A 92 0.21 -6.03 -11.30
N ASN A 93 1.04 -5.97 -10.26
CA ASN A 93 2.21 -5.09 -10.20
C ASN A 93 3.22 -5.41 -11.31
N GLU A 94 3.48 -6.69 -11.57
CA GLU A 94 4.35 -7.11 -12.67
C GLU A 94 3.77 -6.73 -14.05
N LYS A 95 2.47 -6.85 -14.23
CA LYS A 95 1.79 -6.42 -15.46
C LYS A 95 1.91 -4.90 -15.66
N VAL A 96 1.80 -4.10 -14.60
CA VAL A 96 2.02 -2.65 -14.69
C VAL A 96 3.43 -2.35 -15.21
N LYS A 97 4.44 -2.99 -14.63
CA LYS A 97 5.84 -2.82 -15.07
C LYS A 97 6.03 -3.21 -16.54
N THR A 98 5.45 -4.34 -16.95
CA THR A 98 5.52 -4.81 -18.33
C THR A 98 4.89 -3.81 -19.31
N ARG A 99 3.70 -3.29 -18.97
CA ARG A 99 3.02 -2.28 -19.81
C ARG A 99 3.81 -0.98 -19.90
N LEU A 100 4.44 -0.55 -18.81
CA LEU A 100 5.33 0.61 -18.82
C LEU A 100 6.54 0.40 -19.73
N GLN A 101 7.16 -0.78 -19.67
CA GLN A 101 8.29 -1.14 -20.55
C GLN A 101 7.89 -1.19 -22.03
N GLU A 102 6.65 -1.57 -22.32
CA GLU A 102 6.07 -1.61 -23.66
C GLU A 102 5.58 -0.25 -24.17
N ASN A 103 5.78 0.84 -23.44
CA ASN A 103 5.22 2.16 -23.74
C ASN A 103 3.68 2.18 -23.86
N ARG A 104 3.00 1.45 -22.95
CA ARG A 104 1.53 1.34 -22.91
C ARG A 104 0.98 1.82 -21.56
N PRO A 105 1.11 3.13 -21.25
CA PRO A 105 0.74 3.64 -19.91
C PRO A 105 -0.76 3.55 -19.62
N GLU A 106 -1.63 3.65 -20.62
CA GLU A 106 -3.08 3.50 -20.41
C GLU A 106 -3.45 2.08 -19.99
N ASP A 107 -2.80 1.07 -20.58
CA ASP A 107 -3.00 -0.32 -20.17
C ASP A 107 -2.39 -0.60 -18.79
N ALA A 108 -1.31 0.08 -18.44
CA ALA A 108 -0.75 0.03 -17.09
C ALA A 108 -1.75 0.52 -16.03
N ILE A 109 -2.50 1.58 -16.32
CA ILE A 109 -3.56 2.07 -15.42
C ILE A 109 -4.64 1.00 -15.21
N LYS A 110 -5.05 0.30 -16.24
CA LYS A 110 -6.02 -0.80 -16.12
C LYS A 110 -5.50 -1.92 -15.22
N CYS A 111 -4.23 -2.24 -15.33
CA CYS A 111 -3.59 -3.24 -14.45
C CYS A 111 -3.51 -2.73 -13.00
N LEU A 112 -3.24 -1.43 -12.79
CA LEU A 112 -3.27 -0.82 -11.46
C LEU A 112 -4.65 -0.91 -10.81
N VAL A 113 -5.71 -0.67 -11.56
CA VAL A 113 -7.10 -0.81 -11.07
C VAL A 113 -7.35 -2.22 -10.56
N GLN A 114 -6.95 -3.22 -11.31
CA GLN A 114 -7.14 -4.63 -10.92
C GLN A 114 -6.32 -4.98 -9.66
N GLY A 115 -5.06 -4.55 -9.61
CA GLY A 115 -4.20 -4.76 -8.45
C GLY A 115 -4.74 -4.08 -7.20
N SER A 116 -5.20 -2.85 -7.33
CA SER A 116 -5.78 -2.07 -6.21
C SER A 116 -7.05 -2.72 -5.67
N LYS A 117 -7.89 -3.27 -6.54
CA LYS A 117 -9.09 -4.01 -6.12
C LYS A 117 -8.73 -5.19 -5.20
N HIS A 118 -7.75 -5.98 -5.60
CA HIS A 118 -7.29 -7.14 -4.81
C HIS A 118 -6.61 -6.70 -3.51
N GLU A 119 -5.82 -5.63 -3.56
CA GLU A 119 -5.12 -5.10 -2.39
C GLU A 119 -6.10 -4.61 -1.32
N VAL A 120 -7.10 -3.81 -1.70
CA VAL A 120 -8.13 -3.32 -0.78
C VAL A 120 -8.87 -4.48 -0.12
N ALA A 121 -9.30 -5.47 -0.91
CA ALA A 121 -10.02 -6.63 -0.39
C ALA A 121 -9.16 -7.43 0.60
N PHE A 122 -7.91 -7.67 0.26
CA PHE A 122 -6.96 -8.39 1.11
C PHE A 122 -6.70 -7.65 2.43
N LEU A 123 -6.33 -6.38 2.36
CA LEU A 123 -5.99 -5.62 3.57
C LEU A 123 -7.21 -5.39 4.46
N ARG A 124 -8.40 -5.19 3.88
CA ARG A 124 -9.63 -5.08 4.66
C ARG A 124 -9.89 -6.32 5.50
N GLN A 125 -9.67 -7.49 4.93
CA GLN A 125 -9.84 -8.76 5.65
C GLN A 125 -8.78 -8.94 6.73
N GLU A 126 -7.51 -8.68 6.42
CA GLU A 126 -6.40 -8.84 7.36
C GLU A 126 -6.50 -7.88 8.56
N VAL A 127 -6.92 -6.65 8.32
CA VAL A 127 -7.07 -5.64 9.38
C VAL A 127 -8.13 -6.07 10.43
N ARG A 128 -9.17 -6.78 10.03
CA ARG A 128 -10.18 -7.32 10.95
C ARG A 128 -9.60 -8.29 11.98
N ASN A 129 -8.50 -8.96 11.65
CA ASN A 129 -7.87 -9.98 12.50
C ASN A 129 -6.79 -9.41 13.42
N ILE A 130 -6.53 -8.11 13.37
CA ILE A 130 -5.53 -7.46 14.21
C ILE A 130 -6.01 -7.44 15.66
N ARG A 131 -5.15 -7.91 16.57
CA ARG A 131 -5.42 -7.94 18.01
C ARG A 131 -5.10 -6.60 18.69
N ASN A 132 -4.03 -5.94 18.28
CA ASN A 132 -3.66 -4.63 18.83
C ASN A 132 -4.63 -3.56 18.33
N GLU A 133 -5.37 -2.94 19.26
CA GLU A 133 -6.44 -1.99 18.92
C GLU A 133 -5.89 -0.72 18.27
N THR A 134 -4.77 -0.18 18.75
CA THR A 134 -4.14 1.01 18.19
C THR A 134 -3.71 0.77 16.73
N LEU A 135 -3.06 -0.37 16.48
CA LEU A 135 -2.67 -0.76 15.12
C LEU A 135 -3.88 -0.98 14.23
N ARG A 136 -4.92 -1.65 14.73
CA ARG A 136 -6.16 -1.88 13.96
C ARG A 136 -6.79 -0.56 13.52
N ARG A 137 -6.86 0.44 14.39
CA ARG A 137 -7.39 1.77 14.04
C ARG A 137 -6.56 2.46 12.98
N ARG A 138 -5.24 2.44 13.11
CA ARG A 138 -4.33 3.05 12.12
C ARG A 138 -4.46 2.39 10.76
N LEU A 139 -4.43 1.07 10.70
CA LEU A 139 -4.54 0.35 9.44
C LEU A 139 -5.95 0.41 8.85
N SER A 140 -7.00 0.49 9.68
CA SER A 140 -8.36 0.74 9.19
C SER A 140 -8.49 2.09 8.49
N SER A 141 -7.86 3.13 9.05
CA SER A 141 -7.80 4.45 8.41
C SER A 141 -7.05 4.40 7.08
N PHE A 142 -5.95 3.67 7.03
CA PHE A 142 -5.21 3.44 5.79
C PHE A 142 -6.06 2.71 4.74
N VAL A 143 -6.77 1.65 5.12
CA VAL A 143 -7.66 0.92 4.20
C VAL A 143 -8.78 1.82 3.67
N ALA A 144 -9.31 2.72 4.50
CA ALA A 144 -10.31 3.70 4.05
C ALA A 144 -9.73 4.64 2.96
N VAL A 145 -8.50 5.12 3.14
CA VAL A 145 -7.81 5.92 2.11
C VAL A 145 -7.57 5.11 0.85
N LEU A 146 -7.14 3.86 0.97
CA LEU A 146 -6.97 2.96 -0.17
C LEU A 146 -8.26 2.75 -0.96
N GLN A 147 -9.39 2.62 -0.28
CA GLN A 147 -10.68 2.47 -0.94
C GLN A 147 -11.02 3.73 -1.74
N MET A 148 -10.83 4.91 -1.15
CA MET A 148 -11.05 6.19 -1.84
C MET A 148 -10.13 6.34 -3.05
N ASP A 149 -8.86 6.00 -2.91
CA ASP A 149 -7.88 6.05 -3.98
C ASP A 149 -8.24 5.09 -5.11
N PHE A 150 -8.67 3.88 -4.77
CA PHE A 150 -9.16 2.90 -5.75
C PHE A 150 -10.37 3.41 -6.51
N ASP A 151 -11.35 4.00 -5.82
CA ASP A 151 -12.56 4.53 -6.45
C ASP A 151 -12.21 5.64 -7.45
N GLN A 152 -11.29 6.53 -7.10
CA GLN A 152 -10.83 7.60 -7.99
C GLN A 152 -10.07 7.05 -9.20
N LEU A 153 -9.21 6.07 -8.98
CA LEU A 153 -8.45 5.43 -10.06
C LEU A 153 -9.38 4.68 -11.03
N GLN A 154 -10.36 3.98 -10.49
CA GLN A 154 -11.36 3.28 -11.28
C GLN A 154 -12.21 4.25 -12.11
N LEU A 155 -12.63 5.36 -11.52
CA LEU A 155 -13.37 6.40 -12.23
C LEU A 155 -12.55 7.02 -13.35
N LEU A 156 -11.29 7.33 -13.10
CA LEU A 156 -10.37 7.84 -14.11
C LEU A 156 -10.22 6.86 -15.28
N ALA A 157 -10.02 5.58 -14.97
CA ALA A 157 -9.87 4.54 -16.01
C ALA A 157 -11.12 4.40 -16.87
N ARG A 158 -12.30 4.44 -16.27
CA ARG A 158 -13.57 4.38 -17.02
C ARG A 158 -13.78 5.57 -17.94
N ASN A 159 -13.42 6.77 -17.48
CA ASN A 159 -13.72 8.00 -18.22
C ASN A 159 -12.70 8.28 -19.33
N ARG A 160 -11.48 7.79 -19.22
CA ARG A 160 -10.38 8.17 -20.11
C ARG A 160 -9.74 7.03 -20.86
N TYR A 161 -9.86 5.80 -20.38
CA TYR A 161 -9.09 4.64 -20.89
C TYR A 161 -9.98 3.42 -21.15
N HIS A 162 -11.03 3.63 -21.89
CA HIS A 162 -11.90 2.52 -22.35
C HIS A 162 -11.23 1.63 -23.37
#